data_45785e3db658e43bfb744ebe54967eb8
#
_entry.id   45785e3db658e43bfb744ebe54967eb8
#
_cell.length_a   1.000
_cell.length_b   1.000
_cell.length_c   1.000
_cell.angle_alpha   90.00
_cell.angle_beta   90.00
_cell.angle_gamma   90.00
#
_symmetry.space_group_name_H-M   'P 1'
#
loop_
_entity.id
_entity.type
_entity.pdbx_description
1 polymer ?
#
loop_
_entity_poly.entity_id
_entity_poly.type
_entity_poly.pdbx_seq_one_letter_code
_entity_poly.pdbx_strand_id
1 'polypeptide(L)'
;MRMRVRGMGVLLLAALCCLHAAQAADPQPYRVDLAPTGDGALDASLRATAELVSLRDKPPVSPFGLIARARGDVDRLKTVLESYGFYQSSVGILIEGMGLKEPGLADALIALPANREARVAIGFQLGPQYRLGSVTIDGALPASAEGLLALEPGAPALAANVLGAGARLLAGLKEQGYAFAKVDPPIAYEDLTAPLLDVTFHVETGARVRIGEIRIEGLKDMHESFVRRRLLVHTGEQYRSSALERARRDLLGVGTFASVGVSIGTALDGTGGVPITFQVRERPRHAVNLTAAFSSDLGGSAGVTWTDRNLRGNAEQLSVSGSAINLGGGSATNGVGYDTGVKYLIPDFGRRDQSLQLSVSAIKQSLLAYDQTALTTGVTLARKLNKDWTVSAGMSTANEQVVQPTVADIMTHDYTLLALPLGVSYDSTDLISPLDDPLHGMRDSLSVTPTRSLGQTNASFVISQLKLAGYIDLEHLFGTSAGRSVLAARVLAGWAQGAGEYSLPPDQRFYGGGAGTIRGYSYQSVGPQFGPPNNTPQGGTAISAVGVEFRQRLGGNWGAALFADSGQVSSSLRLLSSSIYTGVGTGVRYYTPIGPIRFDFAVPTKRNSSSTDNYEFYIGIGQAF
;
A
#
# COMPACT_ATOMS: atom_id res chain seq x y z
N MET A 1 -14.44 -54.56 -42.55
CA MET A 1 -13.79 -55.46 -41.62
C MET A 1 -14.14 -54.99 -40.20
N ARG A 2 -15.15 -55.65 -39.62
CA ARG A 2 -15.70 -55.34 -38.28
C ARG A 2 -14.80 -56.02 -37.26
N MET A 3 -14.24 -55.27 -36.31
CA MET A 3 -13.63 -55.83 -35.13
C MET A 3 -14.16 -55.16 -33.86
N ARG A 4 -14.64 -56.01 -33.00
CA ARG A 4 -15.42 -55.79 -31.79
C ARG A 4 -14.62 -55.04 -30.70
N VAL A 5 -15.17 -53.98 -30.17
CA VAL A 5 -14.82 -53.40 -28.87
C VAL A 5 -15.92 -53.83 -27.89
N ARG A 6 -15.72 -54.91 -27.17
CA ARG A 6 -16.48 -55.34 -25.99
C ARG A 6 -15.46 -55.87 -24.99
N GLY A 7 -15.16 -55.14 -23.96
CA GLY A 7 -14.32 -55.61 -22.85
C GLY A 7 -13.77 -54.57 -21.89
N MET A 8 -14.01 -53.27 -22.09
CA MET A 8 -13.41 -52.23 -21.25
C MET A 8 -14.39 -51.51 -20.33
N GLY A 9 -15.67 -51.91 -20.37
CA GLY A 9 -16.72 -51.30 -19.52
C GLY A 9 -16.92 -51.96 -18.16
N VAL A 10 -16.42 -53.16 -17.91
CA VAL A 10 -16.68 -53.91 -16.68
C VAL A 10 -15.57 -53.75 -15.65
N LEU A 11 -14.37 -53.37 -16.03
CA LEU A 11 -13.25 -53.13 -15.09
C LEU A 11 -13.28 -51.71 -14.47
N LEU A 12 -13.97 -50.74 -15.07
CA LEU A 12 -14.17 -49.43 -14.47
C LEU A 12 -15.30 -49.37 -13.44
N LEU A 13 -16.27 -50.28 -13.50
CA LEU A 13 -17.35 -50.34 -12.49
C LEU A 13 -16.93 -51.13 -11.22
N ALA A 14 -15.95 -52.00 -11.29
CA ALA A 14 -15.44 -52.75 -10.14
C ALA A 14 -14.42 -51.92 -9.32
N ALA A 15 -13.76 -50.92 -9.92
CA ALA A 15 -12.89 -50.00 -9.19
C ALA A 15 -13.65 -48.89 -8.44
N LEU A 16 -14.92 -48.62 -8.78
CA LEU A 16 -15.77 -47.63 -8.09
C LEU A 16 -16.46 -48.17 -6.85
N CYS A 17 -16.50 -49.48 -6.63
CA CYS A 17 -17.13 -50.09 -5.46
C CYS A 17 -16.19 -50.36 -4.28
N CYS A 18 -14.90 -50.03 -4.37
CA CYS A 18 -13.95 -50.14 -3.25
C CYS A 18 -13.48 -48.80 -2.67
N LEU A 19 -14.09 -47.69 -3.04
CA LEU A 19 -14.08 -46.49 -2.22
C LEU A 19 -15.03 -46.76 -1.04
N HIS A 20 -14.54 -47.51 -0.07
CA HIS A 20 -15.04 -47.37 1.28
C HIS A 20 -14.80 -45.93 1.62
N ALA A 21 -15.85 -45.12 1.63
CA ALA A 21 -15.83 -43.82 2.29
C ALA A 21 -15.29 -44.08 3.70
N ALA A 22 -14.02 -43.70 3.92
CA ALA A 22 -13.58 -43.42 5.25
C ALA A 22 -14.61 -42.39 5.76
N GLN A 23 -15.57 -42.82 6.54
CA GLN A 23 -16.48 -41.94 7.26
C GLN A 23 -15.53 -41.07 8.07
N ALA A 24 -15.22 -39.88 7.59
CA ALA A 24 -14.63 -38.87 8.42
C ALA A 24 -15.57 -38.74 9.62
N ALA A 25 -15.07 -39.02 10.82
CA ALA A 25 -15.85 -38.87 12.04
C ALA A 25 -16.46 -37.48 12.00
N ASP A 26 -17.74 -37.36 12.30
CA ASP A 26 -18.43 -36.08 12.32
C ASP A 26 -17.65 -35.09 13.20
N PRO A 27 -17.46 -33.83 12.74
CA PRO A 27 -16.74 -32.85 13.53
C PRO A 27 -17.47 -32.62 14.84
N GLN A 28 -16.74 -32.54 15.96
CA GLN A 28 -17.30 -32.21 17.26
C GLN A 28 -17.44 -30.67 17.36
N PRO A 29 -18.63 -30.10 17.11
CA PRO A 29 -18.86 -28.68 17.27
C PRO A 29 -18.79 -28.29 18.75
N TYR A 30 -18.29 -27.09 19.01
CA TYR A 30 -18.20 -26.62 20.40
C TYR A 30 -18.29 -25.08 20.46
N ARG A 31 -18.68 -24.57 21.61
CA ARG A 31 -18.66 -23.16 21.96
C ARG A 31 -17.72 -22.94 23.14
N VAL A 32 -17.08 -21.76 23.17
CA VAL A 32 -16.11 -21.43 24.21
C VAL A 32 -16.59 -20.24 25.00
N ASP A 33 -16.64 -20.42 26.32
CA ASP A 33 -16.86 -19.37 27.29
C ASP A 33 -15.53 -19.09 27.99
N LEU A 34 -14.88 -17.97 27.66
CA LEU A 34 -13.61 -17.56 28.25
C LEU A 34 -13.89 -16.51 29.32
N ALA A 35 -13.57 -16.85 30.57
CA ALA A 35 -13.76 -15.95 31.70
C ALA A 35 -12.89 -14.71 31.58
N PRO A 36 -13.41 -13.48 31.82
CA PRO A 36 -12.63 -12.27 31.79
C PRO A 36 -11.67 -12.23 32.98
N THR A 37 -10.45 -11.70 32.75
CA THR A 37 -9.45 -11.50 33.80
C THR A 37 -9.55 -10.14 34.50
N GLY A 38 -10.28 -9.19 33.89
CA GLY A 38 -10.37 -7.79 34.33
C GLY A 38 -9.37 -6.87 33.65
N ASP A 39 -8.42 -7.40 32.87
CA ASP A 39 -7.49 -6.63 32.02
C ASP A 39 -7.83 -6.89 30.54
N GLY A 40 -8.27 -5.86 29.85
CA GLY A 40 -8.69 -5.98 28.45
C GLY A 40 -7.56 -6.38 27.48
N ALA A 41 -6.31 -5.99 27.76
CA ALA A 41 -5.18 -6.37 26.93
C ALA A 41 -4.79 -7.84 27.13
N LEU A 42 -4.83 -8.31 28.38
CA LEU A 42 -4.62 -9.71 28.71
C LEU A 42 -5.73 -10.57 28.12
N ASP A 43 -7.00 -10.17 28.26
CA ASP A 43 -8.14 -10.90 27.71
C ASP A 43 -8.06 -11.01 26.18
N ALA A 44 -7.61 -9.96 25.47
CA ALA A 44 -7.39 -9.99 24.04
C ALA A 44 -6.27 -10.97 23.66
N SER A 45 -5.17 -10.98 24.40
CA SER A 45 -4.03 -11.89 24.18
C SER A 45 -4.41 -13.35 24.44
N LEU A 46 -5.15 -13.63 25.50
CA LEU A 46 -5.67 -14.97 25.82
C LEU A 46 -6.59 -15.48 24.70
N ARG A 47 -7.52 -14.64 24.23
CA ARG A 47 -8.42 -14.99 23.11
C ARG A 47 -7.67 -15.25 21.80
N ALA A 48 -6.66 -14.44 21.49
CA ALA A 48 -5.87 -14.60 20.28
C ALA A 48 -5.03 -15.87 20.27
N THR A 49 -4.53 -16.29 21.45
CA THR A 49 -3.65 -17.44 21.61
C THR A 49 -4.41 -18.77 21.76
N ALA A 50 -5.63 -18.75 22.30
CA ALA A 50 -6.43 -19.95 22.49
C ALA A 50 -6.85 -20.57 21.15
N GLU A 51 -6.36 -21.76 20.84
CA GLU A 51 -6.82 -22.51 19.66
C GLU A 51 -8.29 -22.91 19.74
N LEU A 52 -8.81 -23.14 20.93
CA LEU A 52 -10.23 -23.36 21.18
C LEU A 52 -11.08 -22.17 20.67
N VAL A 53 -10.55 -20.94 20.73
CA VAL A 53 -11.24 -19.73 20.24
C VAL A 53 -10.95 -19.51 18.75
N SER A 54 -9.67 -19.47 18.36
CA SER A 54 -9.23 -19.11 17.01
C SER A 54 -9.59 -20.15 15.94
N LEU A 55 -9.70 -21.41 16.33
CA LEU A 55 -10.06 -22.52 15.45
C LEU A 55 -11.49 -23.05 15.67
N ARG A 56 -12.37 -22.27 16.31
CA ARG A 56 -13.75 -22.69 16.57
C ARG A 56 -14.50 -23.04 15.28
N ASP A 57 -14.32 -22.25 14.23
CA ASP A 57 -14.96 -22.45 12.92
C ASP A 57 -14.34 -23.62 12.12
N LYS A 58 -13.28 -24.24 12.66
CA LYS A 58 -12.65 -25.47 12.16
C LYS A 58 -12.71 -26.53 13.26
N PRO A 59 -13.89 -27.08 13.56
CA PRO A 59 -14.06 -28.02 14.65
C PRO A 59 -13.19 -29.27 14.43
N PRO A 60 -12.66 -29.86 15.52
CA PRO A 60 -11.90 -31.09 15.43
C PRO A 60 -12.80 -32.26 15.01
N VAL A 61 -12.24 -33.18 14.25
CA VAL A 61 -12.98 -34.33 13.70
C VAL A 61 -13.35 -35.40 14.71
N SER A 62 -13.02 -35.23 16.00
CA SER A 62 -13.36 -36.20 17.04
C SER A 62 -13.38 -35.58 18.43
N PRO A 63 -14.09 -36.16 19.41
CA PRO A 63 -14.02 -35.78 20.81
C PRO A 63 -12.60 -35.77 21.39
N PHE A 64 -11.78 -36.75 21.01
CA PHE A 64 -10.36 -36.79 21.41
C PHE A 64 -9.54 -35.61 20.86
N GLY A 65 -9.86 -35.14 19.66
CA GLY A 65 -9.24 -33.93 19.07
C GLY A 65 -9.60 -32.67 19.85
N LEU A 66 -10.84 -32.55 20.33
CA LEU A 66 -11.26 -31.45 21.21
C LEU A 66 -10.52 -31.47 22.55
N ILE A 67 -10.42 -32.65 23.19
CA ILE A 67 -9.66 -32.81 24.43
C ILE A 67 -8.18 -32.50 24.24
N ALA A 68 -7.57 -32.94 23.13
CA ALA A 68 -6.18 -32.66 22.82
C ALA A 68 -5.91 -31.15 22.61
N ARG A 69 -6.82 -30.47 21.91
CA ARG A 69 -6.76 -29.00 21.71
C ARG A 69 -6.86 -28.27 23.04
N ALA A 70 -7.81 -28.69 23.90
CA ALA A 70 -8.00 -28.12 25.24
C ALA A 70 -6.76 -28.31 26.13
N ARG A 71 -6.14 -29.49 26.09
CA ARG A 71 -4.87 -29.74 26.82
C ARG A 71 -3.75 -28.85 26.35
N GLY A 72 -3.60 -28.69 25.02
CA GLY A 72 -2.61 -27.77 24.46
C GLY A 72 -2.85 -26.30 24.83
N ASP A 73 -4.11 -25.91 24.98
CA ASP A 73 -4.46 -24.54 25.39
C ASP A 73 -4.12 -24.26 26.85
N VAL A 74 -4.15 -25.24 27.76
CA VAL A 74 -3.70 -25.02 29.14
C VAL A 74 -2.30 -24.44 29.19
N ASP A 75 -1.34 -25.05 28.49
CA ASP A 75 0.06 -24.61 28.50
C ASP A 75 0.24 -23.28 27.75
N ARG A 76 -0.43 -23.12 26.60
CA ARG A 76 -0.40 -21.87 25.83
C ARG A 76 -0.94 -20.68 26.62
N LEU A 77 -2.09 -20.84 27.25
CA LEU A 77 -2.72 -19.79 28.05
C LEU A 77 -1.92 -19.50 29.32
N LYS A 78 -1.31 -20.51 29.96
CA LYS A 78 -0.41 -20.31 31.09
C LYS A 78 0.80 -19.47 30.67
N THR A 79 1.42 -19.75 29.51
CA THR A 79 2.53 -18.95 28.97
C THR A 79 2.11 -17.48 28.73
N VAL A 80 0.88 -17.23 28.26
CA VAL A 80 0.36 -15.86 28.14
C VAL A 80 0.26 -15.19 29.51
N LEU A 81 -0.32 -15.88 30.52
CA LEU A 81 -0.40 -15.33 31.87
C LEU A 81 0.97 -14.99 32.47
N GLU A 82 1.95 -15.90 32.33
CA GLU A 82 3.34 -15.68 32.74
C GLU A 82 3.96 -14.48 32.02
N SER A 83 3.65 -14.29 30.73
CA SER A 83 4.16 -13.14 29.95
C SER A 83 3.60 -11.80 30.43
N TYR A 84 2.48 -11.79 31.14
CA TYR A 84 1.88 -10.63 31.81
C TYR A 84 2.27 -10.51 33.29
N GLY A 85 3.20 -11.35 33.75
CA GLY A 85 3.71 -11.32 35.13
C GLY A 85 2.93 -12.18 36.13
N PHE A 86 2.04 -13.06 35.68
CA PHE A 86 1.25 -13.95 36.56
C PHE A 86 1.88 -15.35 36.63
N TYR A 87 3.04 -15.48 37.28
CA TYR A 87 3.81 -16.73 37.33
C TYR A 87 3.14 -17.83 38.19
N GLN A 88 2.40 -17.45 39.21
CA GLN A 88 1.63 -18.38 40.09
C GLN A 88 0.21 -18.64 39.58
N SER A 89 -0.03 -18.37 38.30
CA SER A 89 -1.36 -18.57 37.72
C SER A 89 -1.67 -20.04 37.42
N SER A 90 -2.96 -20.36 37.41
CA SER A 90 -3.45 -21.64 36.90
C SER A 90 -4.58 -21.45 35.91
N VAL A 91 -4.64 -22.33 34.89
CA VAL A 91 -5.66 -22.36 33.85
C VAL A 91 -6.51 -23.61 34.05
N GLY A 92 -7.80 -23.42 34.24
CA GLY A 92 -8.80 -24.50 34.33
C GLY A 92 -9.63 -24.54 33.05
N ILE A 93 -9.69 -25.69 32.38
CA ILE A 93 -10.59 -25.91 31.24
C ILE A 93 -11.54 -27.06 31.58
N LEU A 94 -12.82 -26.75 31.49
CA LEU A 94 -13.90 -27.73 31.67
C LEU A 94 -14.61 -27.94 30.33
N ILE A 95 -14.91 -29.20 29.99
CA ILE A 95 -15.74 -29.54 28.83
C ILE A 95 -16.97 -30.25 29.35
N GLU A 96 -18.16 -29.74 29.06
CA GLU A 96 -19.45 -30.20 29.61
C GLU A 96 -19.45 -30.25 31.15
N GLY A 97 -18.67 -29.35 31.80
CA GLY A 97 -18.53 -29.30 33.25
C GLY A 97 -17.51 -30.30 33.85
N MET A 98 -16.91 -31.14 33.03
CA MET A 98 -15.90 -32.13 33.43
C MET A 98 -14.50 -31.63 33.22
N GLY A 99 -13.58 -31.92 34.12
CA GLY A 99 -12.15 -31.58 33.99
C GLY A 99 -11.43 -32.44 32.94
N LEU A 100 -10.37 -31.91 32.33
CA LEU A 100 -9.62 -32.57 31.23
C LEU A 100 -8.97 -33.92 31.63
N LYS A 101 -8.84 -34.20 32.94
CA LYS A 101 -8.29 -35.45 33.51
C LYS A 101 -9.36 -36.39 34.05
N GLU A 102 -10.63 -35.99 34.06
CA GLU A 102 -11.70 -36.80 34.60
C GLU A 102 -11.97 -38.04 33.75
N PRO A 103 -12.09 -39.22 34.38
CA PRO A 103 -12.48 -40.42 33.68
C PRO A 103 -13.89 -40.28 33.07
N GLY A 104 -14.09 -40.77 31.82
CA GLY A 104 -15.40 -40.69 31.16
C GLY A 104 -15.66 -39.42 30.34
N LEU A 105 -14.77 -38.42 30.34
CA LEU A 105 -14.94 -37.20 29.52
C LEU A 105 -15.07 -37.53 28.02
N ALA A 106 -14.28 -38.45 27.52
CA ALA A 106 -14.34 -38.86 26.11
C ALA A 106 -15.69 -39.57 25.81
N ASP A 107 -16.15 -40.45 26.72
CA ASP A 107 -17.40 -41.16 26.55
C ASP A 107 -18.61 -40.20 26.62
N ALA A 108 -18.56 -39.20 27.51
CA ALA A 108 -19.56 -38.15 27.60
C ALA A 108 -19.66 -37.33 26.31
N LEU A 109 -18.51 -37.01 25.69
CA LEU A 109 -18.49 -36.30 24.40
C LEU A 109 -18.97 -37.17 23.23
N ILE A 110 -18.65 -38.47 23.22
CA ILE A 110 -19.15 -39.41 22.23
C ILE A 110 -20.68 -39.59 22.34
N ALA A 111 -21.22 -39.50 23.53
CA ALA A 111 -22.66 -39.60 23.77
C ALA A 111 -23.46 -38.34 23.43
N LEU A 112 -22.78 -37.20 23.09
CA LEU A 112 -23.45 -35.98 22.69
C LEU A 112 -24.10 -36.15 21.30
N PRO A 113 -25.35 -35.68 21.11
CA PRO A 113 -25.98 -35.63 19.80
C PRO A 113 -25.14 -34.82 18.81
N ALA A 114 -25.01 -35.25 17.55
CA ALA A 114 -24.18 -34.63 16.53
C ALA A 114 -24.51 -33.13 16.24
N ASN A 115 -25.75 -32.71 16.56
CA ASN A 115 -26.22 -31.34 16.39
C ASN A 115 -26.02 -30.46 17.64
N ARG A 116 -25.46 -31.01 18.72
CA ARG A 116 -25.22 -30.28 19.98
C ARG A 116 -23.76 -29.85 20.09
N GLU A 117 -23.54 -28.54 20.27
CA GLU A 117 -22.22 -27.99 20.57
C GLU A 117 -21.81 -28.38 22.02
N ALA A 118 -20.58 -28.89 22.15
CA ALA A 118 -19.97 -29.09 23.46
C ALA A 118 -19.65 -27.74 24.11
N ARG A 119 -19.93 -27.60 25.39
CA ARG A 119 -19.58 -26.38 26.14
C ARG A 119 -18.17 -26.50 26.69
N VAL A 120 -17.31 -25.54 26.29
CA VAL A 120 -15.95 -25.42 26.81
C VAL A 120 -15.87 -24.15 27.64
N ALA A 121 -15.61 -24.28 28.93
CA ALA A 121 -15.40 -23.16 29.84
C ALA A 121 -13.93 -23.06 30.19
N ILE A 122 -13.34 -21.88 30.00
CA ILE A 122 -11.95 -21.57 30.33
C ILE A 122 -11.94 -20.55 31.46
N GLY A 123 -11.35 -20.93 32.59
CA GLY A 123 -11.24 -20.08 33.78
C GLY A 123 -9.78 -19.89 34.19
N PHE A 124 -9.51 -18.79 34.89
CA PHE A 124 -8.17 -18.42 35.33
C PHE A 124 -8.15 -18.15 36.85
N GLN A 125 -7.07 -18.60 37.50
CA GLN A 125 -6.68 -18.13 38.82
C GLN A 125 -5.35 -17.40 38.64
N LEU A 126 -5.37 -16.07 38.71
CA LEU A 126 -4.22 -15.26 38.29
C LEU A 126 -3.08 -15.28 39.31
N GLY A 127 -3.42 -15.30 40.61
CA GLY A 127 -2.41 -15.05 41.66
C GLY A 127 -1.93 -13.58 41.67
N PRO A 128 -0.87 -13.26 42.40
CA PRO A 128 -0.29 -11.92 42.40
C PRO A 128 0.41 -11.63 41.09
N GLN A 129 0.27 -10.38 40.59
CA GLN A 129 1.07 -9.91 39.48
C GLN A 129 2.48 -9.54 39.97
N TYR A 130 3.47 -10.19 39.41
CA TYR A 130 4.88 -9.92 39.70
C TYR A 130 5.29 -8.56 39.15
N ARG A 131 6.15 -7.88 39.90
CA ARG A 131 6.77 -6.61 39.52
C ARG A 131 8.28 -6.80 39.36
N LEU A 132 8.91 -5.89 38.62
CA LEU A 132 10.37 -5.89 38.50
C LEU A 132 10.99 -5.57 39.86
N GLY A 133 11.83 -6.45 40.34
CA GLY A 133 12.72 -6.25 41.50
C GLY A 133 13.97 -5.49 41.06
N SER A 134 15.12 -6.13 41.21
CA SER A 134 16.39 -5.57 40.70
C SER A 134 16.53 -5.81 39.20
N VAL A 135 17.06 -4.80 38.49
CA VAL A 135 17.46 -4.93 37.10
C VAL A 135 18.96 -4.70 37.01
N THR A 136 19.70 -5.78 36.73
CA THR A 136 21.16 -5.77 36.74
C THR A 136 21.73 -6.04 35.33
N ILE A 137 22.93 -5.50 35.09
CA ILE A 137 23.67 -5.74 33.86
C ILE A 137 25.00 -6.40 34.27
N ASP A 138 25.24 -7.59 33.75
CA ASP A 138 26.49 -8.30 33.85
C ASP A 138 27.31 -8.02 32.58
N GLY A 139 28.39 -7.30 32.74
CA GLY A 139 29.27 -6.85 31.66
C GLY A 139 29.58 -5.35 31.72
N ALA A 140 30.62 -4.94 30.99
CA ALA A 140 31.00 -3.53 30.90
C ALA A 140 30.07 -2.77 29.95
N LEU A 141 29.32 -1.79 30.48
CA LEU A 141 28.44 -0.94 29.70
C LEU A 141 29.00 0.49 29.62
N PRO A 142 29.02 1.14 28.45
CA PRO A 142 29.35 2.55 28.38
C PRO A 142 28.26 3.40 29.05
N ALA A 143 28.65 4.46 29.76
CA ALA A 143 27.73 5.35 30.49
C ALA A 143 26.59 5.88 29.60
N SER A 144 26.85 6.08 28.30
CA SER A 144 25.84 6.51 27.31
C SER A 144 24.77 5.46 27.01
N ALA A 145 24.90 4.22 27.47
CA ALA A 145 23.97 3.13 27.22
C ALA A 145 23.18 2.71 28.48
N GLU A 146 23.52 3.23 29.68
CA GLU A 146 22.86 2.84 30.93
C GLU A 146 21.35 3.06 30.93
N GLY A 147 20.85 4.13 30.31
CA GLY A 147 19.43 4.43 30.22
C GLY A 147 18.65 3.69 29.13
N LEU A 148 19.32 2.88 28.28
CA LEU A 148 18.67 2.26 27.11
C LEU A 148 17.75 1.09 27.47
N LEU A 149 17.93 0.45 28.62
CA LEU A 149 17.02 -0.60 29.10
C LEU A 149 15.61 -0.05 29.31
N ALA A 150 15.48 1.16 29.86
CA ALA A 150 14.20 1.79 30.19
C ALA A 150 13.25 0.83 30.94
N LEU A 151 13.79 0.12 31.95
CA LEU A 151 13.07 -0.72 32.89
C LEU A 151 13.15 -0.09 34.27
N GLU A 152 12.01 0.13 34.92
CA GLU A 152 11.92 0.73 36.23
C GLU A 152 11.61 -0.36 37.27
N PRO A 153 12.39 -0.51 38.36
CA PRO A 153 12.03 -1.36 39.48
C PRO A 153 10.64 -1.00 40.03
N GLY A 154 9.83 -2.02 40.35
CA GLY A 154 8.44 -1.85 40.78
C GLY A 154 7.41 -1.77 39.65
N ALA A 155 7.83 -1.62 38.39
CA ALA A 155 6.90 -1.73 37.25
C ALA A 155 6.43 -3.19 37.07
N PRO A 156 5.25 -3.44 36.44
CA PRO A 156 4.80 -4.80 36.12
C PRO A 156 5.84 -5.58 35.30
N ALA A 157 6.13 -6.81 35.68
CA ALA A 157 7.13 -7.67 35.05
C ALA A 157 6.56 -8.30 33.75
N LEU A 158 6.30 -7.46 32.75
CA LEU A 158 5.80 -7.90 31.45
C LEU A 158 6.97 -8.43 30.60
N ALA A 159 6.87 -9.67 30.13
CA ALA A 159 7.90 -10.30 29.30
C ALA A 159 8.24 -9.48 28.04
N ALA A 160 7.23 -8.87 27.41
CA ALA A 160 7.43 -8.01 26.25
C ALA A 160 8.33 -6.79 26.56
N ASN A 161 8.18 -6.18 27.74
CA ASN A 161 8.98 -5.04 28.17
C ASN A 161 10.43 -5.47 28.46
N VAL A 162 10.61 -6.60 29.14
CA VAL A 162 11.92 -7.16 29.51
C VAL A 162 12.69 -7.58 28.25
N LEU A 163 12.09 -8.36 27.36
CA LEU A 163 12.71 -8.76 26.10
C LEU A 163 12.97 -7.56 25.19
N GLY A 164 12.01 -6.63 25.11
CA GLY A 164 12.15 -5.39 24.37
C GLY A 164 13.28 -4.50 24.89
N ALA A 165 13.56 -4.51 26.19
CA ALA A 165 14.67 -3.77 26.80
C ALA A 165 16.03 -4.30 26.32
N GLY A 166 16.23 -5.61 26.28
CA GLY A 166 17.45 -6.21 25.71
C GLY A 166 17.65 -5.85 24.24
N ALA A 167 16.57 -5.90 23.44
CA ALA A 167 16.61 -5.50 22.03
C ALA A 167 16.95 -4.01 21.85
N ARG A 168 16.36 -3.11 22.67
CA ARG A 168 16.70 -1.66 22.67
C ARG A 168 18.16 -1.42 23.03
N LEU A 169 18.66 -2.09 24.08
CA LEU A 169 20.04 -2.00 24.49
C LEU A 169 20.99 -2.43 23.36
N LEU A 170 20.76 -3.59 22.75
CA LEU A 170 21.56 -4.08 21.63
C LEU A 170 21.53 -3.10 20.43
N ALA A 171 20.35 -2.59 20.07
CA ALA A 171 20.21 -1.61 18.99
C ALA A 171 20.96 -0.31 19.30
N GLY A 172 20.85 0.18 20.54
CA GLY A 172 21.53 1.38 20.98
C GLY A 172 23.07 1.23 21.01
N LEU A 173 23.58 0.08 21.45
CA LEU A 173 25.02 -0.22 21.39
C LEU A 173 25.52 -0.24 19.94
N LYS A 174 24.79 -0.91 19.02
CA LYS A 174 25.13 -0.93 17.60
C LYS A 174 25.05 0.46 16.96
N GLU A 175 24.14 1.31 17.41
CA GLU A 175 24.07 2.69 16.94
C GLU A 175 25.24 3.55 17.44
N GLN A 176 25.78 3.25 18.62
CA GLN A 176 26.94 3.93 19.21
C GLN A 176 28.30 3.44 18.66
N GLY A 177 28.31 2.44 17.79
CA GLY A 177 29.51 1.96 17.12
C GLY A 177 30.03 0.60 17.60
N TYR A 178 29.32 -0.08 18.47
CA TYR A 178 29.69 -1.41 18.97
C TYR A 178 29.11 -2.50 18.06
N ALA A 179 29.73 -2.69 16.88
CA ALA A 179 29.19 -3.58 15.84
C ALA A 179 29.09 -5.04 16.31
N PHE A 180 29.97 -5.47 17.17
CA PHE A 180 30.06 -6.84 17.71
C PHE A 180 29.29 -7.03 19.02
N ALA A 181 28.57 -5.99 19.47
CA ALA A 181 27.79 -6.09 20.70
C ALA A 181 26.80 -7.26 20.65
N LYS A 182 26.72 -7.98 21.77
CA LYS A 182 25.76 -9.04 22.03
C LYS A 182 25.06 -8.74 23.36
N VAL A 183 23.78 -9.02 23.38
CA VAL A 183 22.96 -9.01 24.59
C VAL A 183 22.24 -10.35 24.59
N ASP A 184 22.54 -11.18 25.54
CA ASP A 184 21.92 -12.49 25.67
C ASP A 184 20.48 -12.35 26.16
N PRO A 185 19.63 -13.36 25.95
CA PRO A 185 18.30 -13.39 26.55
C PRO A 185 18.38 -13.14 28.06
N PRO A 186 17.55 -12.25 28.63
CA PRO A 186 17.60 -11.95 30.03
C PRO A 186 17.31 -13.18 30.89
N ILE A 187 18.05 -13.33 31.99
CA ILE A 187 17.75 -14.34 33.01
C ILE A 187 16.91 -13.67 34.09
N ALA A 188 15.78 -14.28 34.41
CA ALA A 188 14.84 -13.78 35.40
C ALA A 188 14.71 -14.79 36.56
N TYR A 189 14.77 -14.30 37.78
CA TYR A 189 14.58 -15.09 38.99
C TYR A 189 13.43 -14.54 39.82
N GLU A 190 12.53 -15.43 40.24
CA GLU A 190 11.45 -15.09 41.16
C GLU A 190 12.01 -14.94 42.59
N ASP A 191 11.65 -13.84 43.26
CA ASP A 191 11.89 -13.72 44.71
C ASP A 191 10.91 -14.65 45.45
N LEU A 192 11.44 -15.45 46.38
CA LEU A 192 10.66 -16.42 47.11
C LEU A 192 9.80 -15.79 48.22
N THR A 193 10.04 -14.53 48.57
CA THR A 193 9.43 -13.85 49.70
C THR A 193 8.41 -12.78 49.26
N ALA A 194 8.54 -12.28 48.04
CA ALA A 194 7.68 -11.23 47.49
C ALA A 194 7.38 -11.50 46.00
N PRO A 195 6.29 -10.99 45.44
CA PRO A 195 5.99 -11.12 44.00
C PRO A 195 6.86 -10.19 43.15
N LEU A 196 8.18 -10.41 43.24
CA LEU A 196 9.20 -9.66 42.51
C LEU A 196 9.98 -10.57 41.56
N LEU A 197 10.40 -10.00 40.44
CA LEU A 197 11.20 -10.66 39.41
C LEU A 197 12.50 -9.90 39.25
N ASP A 198 13.62 -10.50 39.67
CA ASP A 198 14.96 -9.97 39.46
C ASP A 198 15.43 -10.35 38.05
N VAL A 199 15.88 -9.37 37.28
CA VAL A 199 16.25 -9.57 35.87
C VAL A 199 17.73 -9.19 35.67
N THR A 200 18.51 -10.08 35.07
CA THR A 200 19.90 -9.86 34.71
C THR A 200 20.11 -9.96 33.22
N PHE A 201 20.73 -8.93 32.63
CA PHE A 201 21.15 -8.92 31.22
C PHE A 201 22.64 -9.15 31.15
N HIS A 202 23.04 -10.20 30.43
CA HIS A 202 24.46 -10.39 30.11
C HIS A 202 24.81 -9.65 28.81
N VAL A 203 25.86 -8.78 28.86
CA VAL A 203 26.20 -7.87 27.78
C VAL A 203 27.68 -7.96 27.44
N GLU A 204 27.97 -8.32 26.21
CA GLU A 204 29.30 -8.21 25.62
C GLU A 204 29.31 -7.04 24.62
N THR A 205 29.93 -5.92 24.96
CA THR A 205 29.92 -4.75 24.06
C THR A 205 30.94 -4.88 22.92
N GLY A 206 32.10 -5.49 23.19
CA GLY A 206 33.22 -5.46 22.27
C GLY A 206 33.83 -4.07 22.12
N ALA A 207 34.66 -3.87 21.12
CA ALA A 207 35.28 -2.59 20.81
C ALA A 207 34.35 -1.70 19.95
N ARG A 208 34.47 -0.39 20.12
CA ARG A 208 33.87 0.59 19.23
C ARG A 208 34.63 0.63 17.91
N VAL A 209 33.98 0.42 16.78
CA VAL A 209 34.62 0.23 15.48
C VAL A 209 34.19 1.25 14.44
N ARG A 210 35.00 1.41 13.41
CA ARG A 210 34.70 2.15 12.19
C ARG A 210 34.36 1.19 11.06
N ILE A 211 33.72 1.70 10.02
CA ILE A 211 33.45 0.96 8.78
C ILE A 211 34.80 0.72 8.08
N GLY A 212 35.10 -0.51 7.79
CA GLY A 212 36.27 -0.97 7.05
C GLY A 212 36.02 -1.04 5.56
N GLU A 213 36.49 -2.12 4.92
CA GLU A 213 36.27 -2.37 3.51
C GLU A 213 34.77 -2.56 3.20
N ILE A 214 34.25 -1.87 2.17
CA ILE A 214 32.90 -2.04 1.67
C ILE A 214 32.94 -2.87 0.39
N ARG A 215 32.32 -4.07 0.43
CA ARG A 215 32.18 -4.97 -0.70
C ARG A 215 30.76 -4.95 -1.23
N ILE A 216 30.61 -5.07 -2.56
CA ILE A 216 29.33 -5.17 -3.23
C ILE A 216 29.35 -6.47 -4.02
N GLU A 217 28.44 -7.37 -3.71
CA GLU A 217 28.35 -8.70 -4.32
C GLU A 217 27.00 -8.90 -5.00
N GLY A 218 26.98 -9.66 -6.10
CA GLY A 218 25.76 -10.03 -6.81
C GLY A 218 25.35 -9.09 -7.93
N LEU A 219 26.18 -8.10 -8.27
CA LEU A 219 26.00 -7.28 -9.48
C LEU A 219 26.19 -8.14 -10.75
N LYS A 220 25.37 -7.86 -11.77
CA LYS A 220 25.41 -8.52 -13.08
C LYS A 220 25.50 -7.48 -14.19
N ASP A 221 24.47 -6.66 -14.33
CA ASP A 221 24.29 -5.67 -15.40
C ASP A 221 24.48 -4.24 -14.88
N MET A 222 24.49 -4.02 -13.56
CA MET A 222 24.73 -2.72 -12.93
C MET A 222 26.21 -2.44 -12.79
N HIS A 223 26.61 -1.21 -13.07
CA HIS A 223 27.96 -0.75 -12.81
C HIS A 223 28.20 -0.55 -11.30
N GLU A 224 29.22 -1.19 -10.76
CA GLU A 224 29.60 -1.03 -9.35
C GLU A 224 29.88 0.44 -8.99
N SER A 225 30.46 1.20 -9.91
CA SER A 225 30.72 2.63 -9.72
C SER A 225 29.45 3.45 -9.47
N PHE A 226 28.31 3.08 -10.07
CA PHE A 226 27.03 3.71 -9.79
C PHE A 226 26.57 3.38 -8.36
N VAL A 227 26.61 2.11 -7.96
CA VAL A 227 26.22 1.68 -6.62
C VAL A 227 27.09 2.36 -5.56
N ARG A 228 28.41 2.39 -5.74
CA ARG A 228 29.35 3.03 -4.81
C ARG A 228 29.08 4.54 -4.65
N ARG A 229 28.83 5.26 -5.74
CA ARG A 229 28.47 6.70 -5.66
C ARG A 229 27.16 6.94 -4.92
N ARG A 230 26.26 5.96 -4.96
CA ARG A 230 24.97 6.07 -4.29
C ARG A 230 25.02 5.66 -2.81
N LEU A 231 25.97 4.85 -2.40
CA LEU A 231 26.09 4.44 -1.00
C LEU A 231 26.19 5.65 -0.07
N LEU A 232 25.40 5.57 1.03
CA LEU A 232 25.34 6.60 2.09
C LEU A 232 26.39 6.39 3.19
N VAL A 233 27.22 5.38 3.06
CA VAL A 233 28.23 5.00 4.04
C VAL A 233 29.59 4.86 3.38
N HIS A 234 30.64 5.28 4.08
CA HIS A 234 32.01 5.29 3.55
C HIS A 234 32.97 4.62 4.53
N THR A 235 34.04 4.06 3.97
CA THR A 235 35.15 3.52 4.77
C THR A 235 35.73 4.59 5.68
N GLY A 236 36.02 4.24 6.92
CA GLY A 236 36.54 5.15 7.96
C GLY A 236 35.48 5.88 8.76
N GLU A 237 34.21 5.90 8.32
CA GLU A 237 33.11 6.43 9.12
C GLU A 237 32.84 5.56 10.34
N GLN A 238 32.31 6.15 11.41
CA GLN A 238 31.88 5.37 12.56
C GLN A 238 30.75 4.42 12.17
N TYR A 239 30.88 3.17 12.58
CA TYR A 239 29.79 2.19 12.42
C TYR A 239 28.52 2.70 13.11
N ARG A 240 27.38 2.62 12.41
CA ARG A 240 26.03 2.85 12.92
C ARG A 240 25.06 1.93 12.19
N SER A 241 24.32 1.13 12.93
CA SER A 241 23.35 0.21 12.32
C SER A 241 22.29 0.92 11.49
N SER A 242 21.80 2.07 11.96
CA SER A 242 20.82 2.89 11.24
C SER A 242 21.35 3.44 9.91
N ALA A 243 22.65 3.76 9.83
CA ALA A 243 23.28 4.23 8.59
C ALA A 243 23.31 3.14 7.51
N LEU A 244 23.65 1.90 7.91
CA LEU A 244 23.63 0.75 7.01
C LEU A 244 22.22 0.44 6.52
N GLU A 245 21.24 0.50 7.42
CA GLU A 245 19.85 0.24 7.05
C GLU A 245 19.29 1.36 6.15
N ARG A 246 19.67 2.61 6.34
CA ARG A 246 19.35 3.70 5.39
C ARG A 246 19.98 3.45 4.04
N ALA A 247 21.27 3.07 3.99
CA ALA A 247 21.96 2.74 2.73
C ALA A 247 21.29 1.57 2.00
N ARG A 248 20.89 0.52 2.74
CA ARG A 248 20.15 -0.62 2.19
C ARG A 248 18.82 -0.21 1.56
N ARG A 249 18.01 0.56 2.30
CA ARG A 249 16.71 1.06 1.79
C ARG A 249 16.87 1.99 0.61
N ASP A 250 17.90 2.81 0.62
CA ASP A 250 18.17 3.72 -0.48
C ASP A 250 18.51 2.98 -1.78
N LEU A 251 19.35 1.93 -1.70
CA LEU A 251 19.64 1.09 -2.86
C LEU A 251 18.39 0.37 -3.39
N LEU A 252 17.52 -0.13 -2.51
CA LEU A 252 16.23 -0.71 -2.90
C LEU A 252 15.34 0.32 -3.61
N GLY A 253 15.37 1.58 -3.17
CA GLY A 253 14.61 2.69 -3.74
C GLY A 253 15.00 3.06 -5.18
N VAL A 254 16.16 2.62 -5.67
CA VAL A 254 16.54 2.78 -7.09
C VAL A 254 15.61 2.02 -8.04
N GLY A 255 14.97 0.94 -7.55
CA GLY A 255 14.01 0.16 -8.32
C GLY A 255 14.61 -0.93 -9.22
N THR A 256 15.93 -0.99 -9.37
CA THR A 256 16.64 -2.02 -10.15
C THR A 256 16.99 -3.26 -9.33
N PHE A 257 16.96 -3.19 -8.00
CA PHE A 257 17.22 -4.33 -7.12
C PHE A 257 15.94 -5.00 -6.64
N ALA A 258 15.94 -6.33 -6.66
CA ALA A 258 14.89 -7.16 -6.08
C ALA A 258 15.09 -7.33 -4.56
N SER A 259 16.36 -7.43 -4.13
CA SER A 259 16.73 -7.46 -2.73
C SER A 259 18.12 -6.87 -2.53
N VAL A 260 18.31 -6.27 -1.36
CA VAL A 260 19.61 -5.81 -0.86
C VAL A 260 19.76 -6.33 0.57
N GLY A 261 20.74 -7.21 0.79
CA GLY A 261 21.17 -7.66 2.09
C GLY A 261 22.39 -6.85 2.55
N VAL A 262 22.56 -6.70 3.85
CA VAL A 262 23.77 -6.12 4.44
C VAL A 262 24.28 -7.09 5.49
N SER A 263 25.51 -7.52 5.37
CA SER A 263 26.21 -8.32 6.38
C SER A 263 27.46 -7.60 6.86
N ILE A 264 27.76 -7.79 8.13
CA ILE A 264 28.97 -7.30 8.77
C ILE A 264 29.93 -8.47 8.98
N GLY A 265 31.21 -8.25 8.75
CA GLY A 265 32.23 -9.27 9.01
C GLY A 265 32.30 -9.64 10.48
N THR A 266 32.81 -10.83 10.76
CA THR A 266 32.95 -11.36 12.14
C THR A 266 34.21 -10.90 12.82
N ALA A 267 35.14 -10.29 12.07
CA ALA A 267 36.41 -9.77 12.56
C ALA A 267 36.75 -8.45 11.86
N LEU A 268 37.65 -7.68 12.47
CA LEU A 268 38.18 -6.46 11.87
C LEU A 268 39.07 -6.80 10.66
N ASP A 269 39.05 -5.94 9.66
CA ASP A 269 39.92 -6.04 8.48
C ASP A 269 41.35 -5.49 8.78
N GLY A 270 42.22 -5.53 7.76
CA GLY A 270 43.60 -5.03 7.89
C GLY A 270 43.74 -3.53 8.20
N THR A 271 42.65 -2.75 8.10
CA THR A 271 42.58 -1.32 8.45
C THR A 271 42.08 -1.09 9.88
N GLY A 272 41.71 -2.15 10.60
CA GLY A 272 41.11 -2.07 11.93
C GLY A 272 39.63 -1.67 11.90
N GLY A 273 38.99 -1.69 10.74
CA GLY A 273 37.57 -1.44 10.54
C GLY A 273 36.77 -2.73 10.44
N VAL A 274 35.44 -2.63 10.61
CA VAL A 274 34.54 -3.76 10.40
C VAL A 274 34.17 -3.81 8.90
N PRO A 275 34.47 -4.91 8.18
CA PRO A 275 34.11 -5.02 6.77
C PRO A 275 32.60 -5.17 6.61
N ILE A 276 32.04 -4.46 5.62
CA ILE A 276 30.62 -4.46 5.29
C ILE A 276 30.43 -5.05 3.89
N THR A 277 29.52 -6.01 3.75
CA THR A 277 29.17 -6.57 2.45
C THR A 277 27.72 -6.28 2.13
N PHE A 278 27.49 -5.58 1.02
CA PHE A 278 26.17 -5.39 0.41
C PHE A 278 25.94 -6.51 -0.60
N GLN A 279 25.02 -7.41 -0.28
CA GLN A 279 24.59 -8.50 -1.16
C GLN A 279 23.37 -8.06 -1.96
N VAL A 280 23.54 -7.77 -3.24
CA VAL A 280 22.47 -7.29 -4.09
C VAL A 280 21.98 -8.37 -5.05
N ARG A 281 20.70 -8.36 -5.33
CA ARG A 281 20.09 -9.16 -6.38
C ARG A 281 19.32 -8.23 -7.31
N GLU A 282 19.74 -8.14 -8.55
CA GLU A 282 19.09 -7.33 -9.55
C GLU A 282 17.72 -7.90 -9.94
N ARG A 283 16.76 -7.01 -10.24
CA ARG A 283 15.48 -7.38 -10.87
C ARG A 283 15.71 -7.76 -12.33
N PRO A 284 14.80 -8.54 -12.93
CA PRO A 284 14.81 -8.71 -14.38
C PRO A 284 14.88 -7.35 -15.07
N ARG A 285 15.81 -7.23 -16.01
CA ARG A 285 16.08 -5.99 -16.74
C ARG A 285 14.83 -5.49 -17.47
N HIS A 286 14.11 -6.40 -18.12
CA HIS A 286 12.90 -6.09 -18.87
C HIS A 286 11.65 -6.37 -18.05
N ALA A 287 10.67 -5.49 -18.17
CA ALA A 287 9.33 -5.67 -17.63
C ALA A 287 8.29 -5.32 -18.67
N VAL A 288 7.18 -6.04 -18.63
CA VAL A 288 5.99 -5.73 -19.41
C VAL A 288 4.84 -5.53 -18.43
N ASN A 289 4.19 -4.38 -18.52
CA ASN A 289 2.98 -4.08 -17.77
C ASN A 289 1.80 -3.99 -18.74
N LEU A 290 0.72 -4.67 -18.40
CA LEU A 290 -0.54 -4.59 -19.10
C LEU A 290 -1.52 -3.78 -18.27
N THR A 291 -2.27 -2.90 -18.93
CA THR A 291 -3.31 -2.08 -18.30
C THR A 291 -4.63 -2.29 -19.03
N ALA A 292 -5.71 -2.35 -18.27
CA ALA A 292 -7.06 -2.37 -18.82
C ALA A 292 -7.99 -1.60 -17.88
N ALA A 293 -8.88 -0.81 -18.45
CA ALA A 293 -9.93 -0.10 -17.72
C ALA A 293 -11.18 0.02 -18.59
N PHE A 294 -12.30 0.25 -17.95
CA PHE A 294 -13.57 0.49 -18.63
C PHE A 294 -14.40 1.51 -17.82
N SER A 295 -15.07 2.38 -18.54
CA SER A 295 -16.12 3.25 -17.97
C SER A 295 -17.25 3.44 -18.98
N SER A 296 -18.46 3.71 -18.49
CA SER A 296 -19.63 3.91 -19.34
C SER A 296 -19.49 5.15 -20.22
N ASP A 297 -18.76 6.16 -19.74
CA ASP A 297 -18.56 7.43 -20.43
C ASP A 297 -17.45 7.39 -21.51
N LEU A 298 -16.34 6.71 -21.25
CA LEU A 298 -15.19 6.66 -22.17
C LEU A 298 -15.07 5.33 -22.93
N GLY A 299 -15.81 4.30 -22.53
CA GLY A 299 -15.62 2.95 -23.06
C GLY A 299 -14.42 2.23 -22.49
N GLY A 300 -13.89 1.27 -23.22
CA GLY A 300 -12.75 0.46 -22.83
C GLY A 300 -11.41 1.13 -23.15
N SER A 301 -10.38 0.79 -22.38
CA SER A 301 -8.99 1.07 -22.71
C SER A 301 -8.12 -0.15 -22.44
N ALA A 302 -7.11 -0.37 -23.29
CA ALA A 302 -6.13 -1.43 -23.12
C ALA A 302 -4.76 -0.92 -23.54
N GLY A 303 -3.75 -1.20 -22.72
CA GLY A 303 -2.41 -0.70 -22.97
C GLY A 303 -1.33 -1.69 -22.57
N VAL A 304 -0.16 -1.49 -23.17
CA VAL A 304 1.06 -2.21 -22.86
C VAL A 304 2.20 -1.22 -22.66
N THR A 305 3.01 -1.47 -21.64
CA THR A 305 4.25 -0.73 -21.39
C THR A 305 5.38 -1.73 -21.25
N TRP A 306 6.36 -1.64 -22.13
CA TRP A 306 7.64 -2.32 -21.99
C TRP A 306 8.64 -1.39 -21.34
N THR A 307 9.44 -1.90 -20.39
CA THR A 307 10.45 -1.12 -19.67
C THR A 307 11.76 -1.90 -19.59
N ASP A 308 12.85 -1.28 -20.05
CA ASP A 308 14.22 -1.66 -19.68
C ASP A 308 14.63 -0.83 -18.45
N ARG A 309 14.94 -1.50 -17.33
CA ARG A 309 15.23 -0.84 -16.05
C ARG A 309 16.68 -0.42 -15.86
N ASN A 310 17.57 -0.82 -16.77
CA ASN A 310 19.00 -0.58 -16.63
C ASN A 310 19.69 -0.53 -18.00
N LEU A 311 19.33 0.43 -18.84
CA LEU A 311 19.71 0.48 -20.25
C LEU A 311 21.23 0.52 -20.45
N ARG A 312 21.97 1.26 -19.59
CA ARG A 312 23.42 1.50 -19.70
C ARG A 312 24.20 1.14 -18.43
N GLY A 313 23.62 0.41 -17.49
CA GLY A 313 24.30 -0.02 -16.27
C GLY A 313 24.25 0.95 -15.09
N ASN A 314 23.63 2.13 -15.23
CA ASN A 314 23.49 3.13 -14.16
C ASN A 314 22.03 3.36 -13.77
N ALA A 315 21.21 2.31 -13.83
CA ALA A 315 19.78 2.35 -13.56
C ALA A 315 18.97 3.28 -14.47
N GLU A 316 19.48 3.62 -15.65
CA GLU A 316 18.69 4.38 -16.62
C GLU A 316 17.54 3.53 -17.14
N GLN A 317 16.34 4.10 -17.15
CA GLN A 317 15.13 3.41 -17.55
C GLN A 317 14.62 3.91 -18.90
N LEU A 318 14.41 2.99 -19.83
CA LEU A 318 13.70 3.24 -21.07
C LEU A 318 12.34 2.57 -21.03
N SER A 319 11.28 3.36 -21.15
CA SER A 319 9.91 2.84 -21.21
C SER A 319 9.27 3.19 -22.55
N VAL A 320 8.65 2.21 -23.18
CA VAL A 320 7.85 2.37 -24.40
C VAL A 320 6.44 1.91 -24.09
N SER A 321 5.47 2.79 -24.31
CA SER A 321 4.05 2.52 -24.05
C SER A 321 3.21 2.69 -25.29
N GLY A 322 2.15 1.91 -25.38
CA GLY A 322 1.09 2.06 -26.36
C GLY A 322 -0.24 1.62 -25.77
N SER A 323 -1.28 2.39 -25.99
CA SER A 323 -2.64 2.08 -25.56
C SER A 323 -3.67 2.44 -26.62
N ALA A 324 -4.69 1.62 -26.73
CA ALA A 324 -5.93 1.93 -27.41
C ALA A 324 -6.93 2.43 -26.37
N ILE A 325 -7.59 3.54 -26.66
CA ILE A 325 -8.54 4.21 -25.78
C ILE A 325 -9.90 4.36 -26.46
N ASN A 326 -10.95 4.54 -25.68
CA ASN A 326 -12.33 4.73 -26.15
C ASN A 326 -12.87 3.53 -26.95
N LEU A 327 -12.42 2.31 -26.60
CA LEU A 327 -12.86 1.07 -27.26
C LEU A 327 -14.33 0.79 -26.95
N GLY A 328 -15.11 0.51 -27.98
CA GLY A 328 -16.54 0.27 -27.87
C GLY A 328 -17.38 1.54 -27.73
N GLY A 329 -16.74 2.70 -27.63
CA GLY A 329 -17.41 3.98 -27.43
C GLY A 329 -17.98 4.16 -26.03
N GLY A 330 -18.40 5.36 -25.72
CA GLY A 330 -19.06 5.77 -24.47
C GLY A 330 -19.84 7.05 -24.70
N SER A 331 -20.57 7.53 -23.68
CA SER A 331 -21.40 8.73 -23.78
C SER A 331 -20.60 10.03 -24.01
N ALA A 332 -19.30 10.02 -23.73
CA ALA A 332 -18.41 11.18 -23.89
C ALA A 332 -17.44 11.08 -25.07
N THR A 333 -17.56 10.07 -25.95
CA THR A 333 -16.61 9.81 -27.03
C THR A 333 -17.26 9.66 -28.38
N ASN A 334 -16.56 10.10 -29.44
CA ASN A 334 -17.02 9.98 -30.85
C ASN A 334 -16.22 8.92 -31.63
N GLY A 335 -15.21 8.28 -31.05
CA GLY A 335 -14.43 7.27 -31.76
C GLY A 335 -13.26 6.72 -30.95
N VAL A 336 -12.61 5.71 -31.50
CA VAL A 336 -11.43 5.07 -30.92
C VAL A 336 -10.23 5.99 -31.05
N GLY A 337 -9.44 6.07 -30.00
CA GLY A 337 -8.18 6.79 -29.95
C GLY A 337 -7.00 5.88 -29.61
N TYR A 338 -5.82 6.47 -29.61
CA TYR A 338 -4.58 5.84 -29.14
C TYR A 338 -3.68 6.85 -28.44
N ASP A 339 -2.91 6.34 -27.49
CA ASP A 339 -1.84 7.07 -26.79
C ASP A 339 -0.57 6.22 -26.83
N THR A 340 0.51 6.80 -27.30
CA THR A 340 1.82 6.13 -27.39
C THR A 340 2.90 7.02 -26.82
N GLY A 341 3.93 6.42 -26.23
CA GLY A 341 5.00 7.22 -25.65
C GLY A 341 6.30 6.48 -25.44
N VAL A 342 7.38 7.25 -25.46
CA VAL A 342 8.73 6.82 -25.09
C VAL A 342 9.24 7.74 -24.00
N LYS A 343 9.71 7.16 -22.89
CA LYS A 343 10.29 7.87 -21.76
C LYS A 343 11.68 7.31 -21.47
N TYR A 344 12.66 8.18 -21.34
CA TYR A 344 14.01 7.84 -20.93
C TYR A 344 14.33 8.59 -19.64
N LEU A 345 14.54 7.87 -18.55
CA LEU A 345 14.82 8.40 -17.22
C LEU A 345 16.28 8.11 -16.85
N ILE A 346 17.02 9.14 -16.50
CA ILE A 346 18.40 9.08 -16.00
C ILE A 346 18.36 9.43 -14.51
N PRO A 347 18.49 8.47 -13.60
CA PRO A 347 18.57 8.75 -12.17
C PRO A 347 19.93 9.37 -11.81
N ASP A 348 19.99 10.07 -10.69
CA ASP A 348 21.20 10.70 -10.15
C ASP A 348 21.94 11.60 -11.18
N PHE A 349 21.19 12.24 -12.07
CA PHE A 349 21.75 13.11 -13.10
C PHE A 349 22.44 14.33 -12.48
N GLY A 350 23.76 14.39 -12.62
CA GLY A 350 24.61 15.45 -12.06
C GLY A 350 24.72 15.44 -10.53
N ARG A 351 23.71 15.04 -9.81
CA ARG A 351 23.66 14.94 -8.35
C ARG A 351 22.78 13.77 -7.92
N ARG A 352 23.08 13.22 -6.75
CA ARG A 352 22.23 12.24 -6.11
C ARG A 352 20.82 12.77 -5.91
N ASP A 353 19.81 11.89 -6.03
CA ASP A 353 18.38 12.17 -5.84
C ASP A 353 17.81 13.21 -6.82
N GLN A 354 18.54 13.47 -7.92
CA GLN A 354 18.12 14.28 -9.06
C GLN A 354 17.98 13.41 -10.30
N SER A 355 16.88 13.49 -11.00
CA SER A 355 16.64 12.70 -12.21
C SER A 355 16.34 13.61 -13.40
N LEU A 356 16.84 13.23 -14.57
CA LEU A 356 16.48 13.85 -15.85
C LEU A 356 15.61 12.88 -16.63
N GLN A 357 14.43 13.33 -17.05
CA GLN A 357 13.52 12.58 -17.90
C GLN A 357 13.39 13.25 -19.26
N LEU A 358 13.58 12.48 -20.32
CA LEU A 358 13.24 12.82 -21.69
C LEU A 358 11.99 12.08 -22.09
N SER A 359 11.05 12.72 -22.79
CA SER A 359 9.81 12.10 -23.22
C SER A 359 9.39 12.54 -24.60
N VAL A 360 8.82 11.60 -25.34
CA VAL A 360 8.10 11.84 -26.59
C VAL A 360 6.80 11.07 -26.52
N SER A 361 5.67 11.71 -26.80
CA SER A 361 4.37 11.05 -26.84
C SER A 361 3.51 11.55 -27.97
N ALA A 362 2.67 10.68 -28.51
CA ALA A 362 1.68 11.00 -29.51
C ALA A 362 0.30 10.48 -29.06
N ILE A 363 -0.68 11.35 -29.12
CA ILE A 363 -2.07 11.04 -28.78
C ILE A 363 -2.98 11.36 -29.97
N LYS A 364 -3.96 10.49 -30.18
CA LYS A 364 -5.16 10.79 -30.97
C LYS A 364 -6.37 10.39 -30.15
N GLN A 365 -7.25 11.33 -29.90
CA GLN A 365 -8.48 11.09 -29.15
C GLN A 365 -9.65 11.83 -29.79
N SER A 366 -10.85 11.25 -29.67
CA SER A 366 -12.08 11.80 -30.19
C SER A 366 -13.11 11.85 -29.06
N LEU A 367 -13.35 13.04 -28.55
CA LEU A 367 -14.21 13.33 -27.41
C LEU A 367 -15.39 14.22 -27.86
N LEU A 368 -16.46 14.27 -27.09
CA LEU A 368 -17.57 15.20 -27.37
C LEU A 368 -17.13 16.66 -27.32
N ALA A 369 -16.15 16.99 -26.46
CA ALA A 369 -15.65 18.36 -26.32
C ALA A 369 -14.76 18.79 -27.49
N TYR A 370 -13.94 17.87 -27.99
CA TYR A 370 -13.00 18.10 -29.10
C TYR A 370 -12.36 16.80 -29.59
N ASP A 371 -11.90 16.82 -30.83
CA ASP A 371 -10.96 15.84 -31.34
C ASP A 371 -9.55 16.41 -31.27
N GLN A 372 -8.56 15.61 -30.89
CA GLN A 372 -7.16 16.03 -30.78
C GLN A 372 -6.23 15.01 -31.43
N THR A 373 -5.26 15.53 -32.18
CA THR A 373 -4.07 14.77 -32.58
C THR A 373 -2.85 15.60 -32.19
N ALA A 374 -1.98 15.08 -31.33
CA ALA A 374 -0.84 15.82 -30.80
C ALA A 374 0.41 14.98 -30.75
N LEU A 375 1.57 15.61 -30.99
CA LEU A 375 2.90 15.12 -30.72
C LEU A 375 3.56 16.03 -29.70
N THR A 376 3.91 15.46 -28.54
CA THR A 376 4.53 16.21 -27.44
C THR A 376 5.95 15.69 -27.19
N THR A 377 6.89 16.61 -27.00
CA THR A 377 8.25 16.30 -26.54
C THR A 377 8.54 17.08 -25.27
N GLY A 378 9.33 16.50 -24.38
CA GLY A 378 9.59 17.14 -23.09
C GLY A 378 10.89 16.71 -22.45
N VAL A 379 11.43 17.62 -21.66
CA VAL A 379 12.58 17.40 -20.77
C VAL A 379 12.16 17.86 -19.38
N THR A 380 12.36 17.01 -18.38
CA THR A 380 12.02 17.33 -16.98
C THR A 380 13.17 16.96 -16.06
N LEU A 381 13.62 17.91 -15.27
CA LEU A 381 14.55 17.72 -14.17
C LEU A 381 13.74 17.65 -12.88
N ALA A 382 13.81 16.53 -12.14
CA ALA A 382 13.15 16.36 -10.86
C ALA A 382 14.21 16.09 -9.78
N ARG A 383 13.98 16.61 -8.57
CA ARG A 383 14.85 16.43 -7.42
C ARG A 383 14.05 16.09 -6.17
N LYS A 384 14.40 15.00 -5.53
CA LYS A 384 13.93 14.67 -4.18
C LYS A 384 14.69 15.53 -3.19
N LEU A 385 13.98 16.34 -2.41
CA LEU A 385 14.56 17.16 -1.34
C LEU A 385 14.74 16.36 -0.06
N ASN A 386 13.80 15.46 0.20
CA ASN A 386 13.83 14.48 1.28
C ASN A 386 12.94 13.28 0.91
N LYS A 387 12.57 12.43 1.89
CA LYS A 387 11.74 11.24 1.63
C LYS A 387 10.35 11.57 1.06
N ASP A 388 9.79 12.73 1.42
CA ASP A 388 8.40 13.10 1.16
C ASP A 388 8.27 14.17 0.05
N TRP A 389 9.26 15.06 -0.09
CA TRP A 389 9.19 16.21 -1.00
C TRP A 389 9.98 16.01 -2.28
N THR A 390 9.34 16.26 -3.40
CA THR A 390 9.97 16.29 -4.73
C THR A 390 9.63 17.61 -5.42
N VAL A 391 10.64 18.25 -6.04
CA VAL A 391 10.46 19.43 -6.90
C VAL A 391 10.86 19.09 -8.32
N SER A 392 10.20 19.70 -9.30
CA SER A 392 10.52 19.49 -10.72
C SER A 392 10.44 20.79 -11.52
N ALA A 393 11.24 20.86 -12.56
CA ALA A 393 11.16 21.91 -13.56
C ALA A 393 11.43 21.27 -14.92
N GLY A 394 10.73 21.74 -15.95
CA GLY A 394 10.85 21.17 -17.29
C GLY A 394 10.60 22.17 -18.39
N MET A 395 10.77 21.69 -19.60
CA MET A 395 10.39 22.35 -20.84
C MET A 395 9.73 21.33 -21.74
N SER A 396 8.63 21.71 -22.35
CA SER A 396 7.95 20.85 -23.33
C SER A 396 7.45 21.65 -24.52
N THR A 397 7.31 20.95 -25.64
CA THR A 397 6.65 21.47 -26.83
C THR A 397 5.63 20.45 -27.31
N ALA A 398 4.47 20.93 -27.71
CA ALA A 398 3.43 20.14 -28.36
C ALA A 398 3.06 20.76 -29.69
N ASN A 399 3.03 19.94 -30.74
CA ASN A 399 2.42 20.28 -32.01
C ASN A 399 1.12 19.51 -32.09
N GLU A 400 0.01 20.21 -32.20
CA GLU A 400 -1.31 19.61 -32.13
C GLU A 400 -2.31 20.24 -33.08
N GLN A 401 -3.21 19.41 -33.56
CA GLN A 401 -4.42 19.81 -34.23
C GLN A 401 -5.61 19.48 -33.33
N VAL A 402 -6.43 20.47 -33.08
CA VAL A 402 -7.64 20.36 -32.29
C VAL A 402 -8.85 20.76 -33.11
N VAL A 403 -9.83 19.88 -33.19
CA VAL A 403 -11.12 20.11 -33.87
C VAL A 403 -12.19 20.24 -32.80
N GLN A 404 -12.85 21.39 -32.74
CA GLN A 404 -13.88 21.66 -31.76
C GLN A 404 -15.21 21.98 -32.44
N PRO A 405 -16.30 21.21 -32.19
CA PRO A 405 -17.63 21.58 -32.63
C PRO A 405 -18.16 22.75 -31.80
N THR A 406 -18.58 23.81 -32.47
CA THR A 406 -19.22 24.98 -31.86
C THR A 406 -20.70 25.08 -32.30
N VAL A 407 -21.41 26.12 -31.85
CA VAL A 407 -22.81 26.33 -32.26
C VAL A 407 -22.95 26.59 -33.76
N ALA A 408 -22.01 27.29 -34.36
CA ALA A 408 -22.11 27.75 -35.75
C ALA A 408 -21.37 26.85 -36.74
N ASP A 409 -20.26 26.23 -36.31
CA ASP A 409 -19.35 25.51 -37.23
C ASP A 409 -18.44 24.56 -36.47
N ILE A 410 -17.71 23.73 -37.20
CA ILE A 410 -16.61 22.89 -36.69
C ILE A 410 -15.32 23.68 -36.92
N MET A 411 -14.66 24.07 -35.81
CA MET A 411 -13.42 24.83 -35.86
C MET A 411 -12.22 23.89 -35.75
N THR A 412 -11.36 23.94 -36.75
CA THR A 412 -10.05 23.22 -36.74
C THR A 412 -8.95 24.22 -36.56
N HIS A 413 -8.14 23.98 -35.52
CA HIS A 413 -7.01 24.83 -35.17
C HIS A 413 -5.73 24.01 -34.99
N ASP A 414 -4.64 24.52 -35.56
CA ASP A 414 -3.30 23.98 -35.35
C ASP A 414 -2.57 24.86 -34.32
N TYR A 415 -2.01 24.23 -33.29
CA TYR A 415 -1.26 24.90 -32.23
C TYR A 415 0.15 24.34 -32.12
N THR A 416 1.09 25.22 -31.82
CA THR A 416 2.40 24.84 -31.28
C THR A 416 2.50 25.43 -29.88
N LEU A 417 2.50 24.58 -28.88
CA LEU A 417 2.61 24.98 -27.48
C LEU A 417 4.06 24.88 -27.01
N LEU A 418 4.56 25.93 -26.39
CA LEU A 418 5.83 25.95 -25.67
C LEU A 418 5.52 26.13 -24.19
N ALA A 419 5.86 25.18 -23.36
CA ALA A 419 5.50 25.17 -21.95
C ALA A 419 6.70 24.96 -21.03
N LEU A 420 6.65 25.58 -19.85
CA LEU A 420 7.65 25.45 -18.78
C LEU A 420 6.98 24.89 -17.53
N PRO A 421 6.74 23.57 -17.45
CA PRO A 421 6.10 22.97 -16.27
C PRO A 421 7.02 23.02 -15.04
N LEU A 422 6.51 23.61 -13.97
CA LEU A 422 7.10 23.63 -12.63
C LEU A 422 6.20 22.80 -11.70
N GLY A 423 6.80 21.98 -10.85
CA GLY A 423 6.03 21.10 -9.97
C GLY A 423 6.64 20.96 -8.58
N VAL A 424 5.77 20.82 -7.59
CA VAL A 424 6.12 20.41 -6.22
C VAL A 424 5.17 19.30 -5.84
N SER A 425 5.69 18.21 -5.29
CA SER A 425 4.88 17.12 -4.76
C SER A 425 5.34 16.72 -3.35
N TYR A 426 4.36 16.36 -2.54
CA TYR A 426 4.51 15.83 -1.20
C TYR A 426 3.80 14.48 -1.12
N ASP A 427 4.46 13.44 -0.60
CA ASP A 427 3.87 12.11 -0.39
C ASP A 427 4.39 11.53 0.92
N SER A 428 3.52 11.42 1.91
CA SER A 428 3.80 10.83 3.23
C SER A 428 3.06 9.51 3.46
N THR A 429 2.56 8.88 2.40
CA THR A 429 1.79 7.64 2.52
C THR A 429 2.65 6.41 2.77
N ASP A 430 3.97 6.51 2.63
CA ASP A 430 4.97 5.42 2.82
C ASP A 430 4.64 4.15 2.00
N LEU A 431 3.93 4.28 0.87
CA LEU A 431 3.58 3.16 0.00
C LEU A 431 4.80 2.62 -0.74
N ILE A 432 4.90 1.29 -0.82
CA ILE A 432 5.93 0.59 -1.60
C ILE A 432 5.55 0.58 -3.08
N SER A 433 4.28 0.40 -3.39
CA SER A 433 3.74 0.41 -4.75
C SER A 433 2.68 1.50 -4.90
N PRO A 434 2.67 2.25 -6.01
CA PRO A 434 1.62 3.23 -6.30
C PRO A 434 0.21 2.62 -6.44
N LEU A 435 0.11 1.31 -6.61
CA LEU A 435 -1.15 0.57 -6.70
C LEU A 435 -1.66 0.10 -5.34
N ASP A 436 -0.83 0.21 -4.29
CA ASP A 436 -1.25 -0.13 -2.93
C ASP A 436 -2.30 0.87 -2.41
N ASP A 437 -3.09 0.40 -1.47
CA ASP A 437 -4.17 1.18 -0.85
C ASP A 437 -3.60 2.01 0.30
N PRO A 438 -3.53 3.35 0.17
CA PRO A 438 -3.02 4.19 1.26
C PRO A 438 -3.98 4.14 2.46
N LEU A 439 -3.41 3.88 3.65
CA LEU A 439 -4.16 3.80 4.91
C LEU A 439 -4.10 5.12 5.67
N HIS A 440 -2.99 5.84 5.58
CA HIS A 440 -2.74 7.10 6.28
C HIS A 440 -1.80 7.99 5.45
N GLY A 441 -1.66 9.24 5.87
CA GLY A 441 -0.77 10.19 5.24
C GLY A 441 -1.47 11.07 4.19
N MET A 442 -0.67 11.82 3.45
CA MET A 442 -1.12 12.77 2.45
C MET A 442 -0.33 12.60 1.16
N ARG A 443 -0.99 12.90 0.05
CA ARG A 443 -0.39 12.93 -1.30
C ARG A 443 -0.84 14.21 -2.00
N ASP A 444 0.05 15.16 -2.08
CA ASP A 444 -0.25 16.51 -2.56
C ASP A 444 0.63 16.87 -3.74
N SER A 445 0.10 17.66 -4.66
CA SER A 445 0.88 18.23 -5.76
C SER A 445 0.39 19.59 -6.18
N LEU A 446 1.31 20.49 -6.45
CA LEU A 446 1.10 21.78 -7.08
C LEU A 446 1.90 21.82 -8.37
N SER A 447 1.24 22.12 -9.48
CA SER A 447 1.87 22.38 -10.77
C SER A 447 1.53 23.79 -11.26
N VAL A 448 2.53 24.47 -11.84
CA VAL A 448 2.38 25.77 -12.47
C VAL A 448 3.09 25.70 -13.82
N THR A 449 2.34 25.92 -14.89
CA THR A 449 2.82 25.74 -16.25
C THR A 449 2.59 27.01 -17.09
N PRO A 450 3.55 27.95 -17.12
CA PRO A 450 3.57 29.01 -18.12
C PRO A 450 3.66 28.41 -19.52
N THR A 451 2.76 28.84 -20.39
CA THR A 451 2.63 28.30 -21.75
C THR A 451 2.48 29.44 -22.76
N ARG A 452 3.18 29.32 -23.88
CA ARG A 452 2.99 30.14 -25.07
C ARG A 452 2.41 29.29 -26.18
N SER A 453 1.21 29.66 -26.62
CA SER A 453 0.61 29.11 -27.85
C SER A 453 0.99 29.95 -29.03
N LEU A 454 1.41 29.29 -30.09
CA LEU A 454 1.75 29.84 -31.39
C LEU A 454 0.88 29.14 -32.44
N GLY A 455 0.62 29.78 -33.58
CA GLY A 455 -0.22 29.24 -34.64
C GLY A 455 -1.38 30.17 -34.96
N GLN A 456 -2.55 29.63 -35.23
CA GLN A 456 -3.73 30.42 -35.55
C GLN A 456 -4.19 31.34 -34.40
N THR A 457 -3.98 30.89 -33.15
CA THR A 457 -4.24 31.69 -31.96
C THR A 457 -2.94 31.87 -31.16
N ASN A 458 -2.47 33.11 -31.08
CA ASN A 458 -1.30 33.46 -30.30
C ASN A 458 -1.75 33.92 -28.89
N ALA A 459 -1.43 33.12 -27.87
CA ALA A 459 -1.77 33.42 -26.48
C ALA A 459 -0.61 33.07 -25.54
N SER A 460 -0.49 33.83 -24.46
CA SER A 460 0.37 33.48 -23.32
C SER A 460 -0.51 33.26 -22.11
N PHE A 461 -0.37 32.13 -21.47
CA PHE A 461 -1.19 31.79 -20.30
C PHE A 461 -0.40 30.95 -19.30
N VAL A 462 -0.90 30.88 -18.09
CA VAL A 462 -0.35 30.07 -17.02
C VAL A 462 -1.45 29.15 -16.51
N ILE A 463 -1.22 27.85 -16.56
CA ILE A 463 -2.11 26.86 -15.94
C ILE A 463 -1.53 26.48 -14.58
N SER A 464 -2.34 26.64 -13.52
CA SER A 464 -1.99 26.22 -12.18
C SER A 464 -2.98 25.15 -11.71
N GLN A 465 -2.48 24.09 -11.11
CA GLN A 465 -3.31 22.99 -10.61
C GLN A 465 -2.79 22.51 -9.25
N LEU A 466 -3.68 22.47 -8.27
CA LEU A 466 -3.46 21.92 -6.94
C LEU A 466 -4.28 20.65 -6.77
N LYS A 467 -3.63 19.57 -6.38
CA LYS A 467 -4.26 18.30 -5.99
C LYS A 467 -3.81 17.98 -4.59
N LEU A 468 -4.76 17.73 -3.70
CA LEU A 468 -4.53 17.27 -2.34
C LEU A 468 -5.31 15.97 -2.14
N ALA A 469 -4.70 15.00 -1.48
CA ALA A 469 -5.37 13.77 -1.06
C ALA A 469 -4.87 13.37 0.32
N GLY A 470 -5.80 13.05 1.22
CA GLY A 470 -5.50 12.65 2.58
C GLY A 470 -6.21 11.35 2.94
N TYR A 471 -5.58 10.54 3.80
CA TYR A 471 -6.05 9.21 4.20
C TYR A 471 -5.95 9.07 5.71
N ILE A 472 -6.99 8.52 6.32
CA ILE A 472 -7.09 8.29 7.77
C ILE A 472 -7.61 6.88 8.00
N ASP A 473 -6.82 6.06 8.68
CA ASP A 473 -7.28 4.77 9.20
C ASP A 473 -8.16 5.01 10.44
N LEU A 474 -9.35 4.47 10.41
CA LEU A 474 -10.36 4.62 11.48
C LEU A 474 -10.32 3.47 12.49
N GLU A 475 -9.20 2.72 12.59
CA GLU A 475 -9.08 1.58 13.51
C GLU A 475 -9.42 1.95 14.95
N HIS A 476 -8.89 3.08 15.43
CA HIS A 476 -9.13 3.56 16.80
C HIS A 476 -10.57 4.02 17.03
N LEU A 477 -11.25 4.50 15.99
CA LEU A 477 -12.64 5.00 16.11
C LEU A 477 -13.65 3.85 16.18
N PHE A 478 -13.43 2.79 15.41
CA PHE A 478 -14.36 1.66 15.32
C PHE A 478 -13.88 0.41 16.06
N GLY A 479 -12.71 0.44 16.71
CA GLY A 479 -12.13 -0.73 17.39
C GLY A 479 -11.83 -1.89 16.42
N THR A 480 -11.50 -1.58 15.17
CA THR A 480 -11.19 -2.54 14.12
C THR A 480 -9.68 -2.75 13.98
N SER A 481 -9.25 -3.75 13.22
CA SER A 481 -7.84 -3.92 12.87
C SER A 481 -7.40 -2.87 11.85
N ALA A 482 -6.11 -2.50 11.89
CA ALA A 482 -5.50 -1.53 10.97
C ALA A 482 -5.80 -1.84 9.50
N GLY A 483 -6.12 -0.80 8.73
CA GLY A 483 -6.45 -0.89 7.31
C GLY A 483 -7.83 -1.48 6.99
N ARG A 484 -8.65 -1.77 7.99
CA ARG A 484 -10.00 -2.30 7.78
C ARG A 484 -11.00 -1.22 7.36
N SER A 485 -10.87 -0.03 7.91
CA SER A 485 -11.78 1.10 7.68
C SER A 485 -10.96 2.35 7.41
N VAL A 486 -11.00 2.89 6.20
CA VAL A 486 -10.21 4.07 5.79
C VAL A 486 -11.15 5.14 5.27
N LEU A 487 -10.95 6.36 5.76
CA LEU A 487 -11.54 7.57 5.20
C LEU A 487 -10.51 8.25 4.30
N ALA A 488 -10.85 8.45 3.03
CA ALA A 488 -10.04 9.15 2.04
C ALA A 488 -10.77 10.42 1.58
N ALA A 489 -10.04 11.50 1.42
CA ALA A 489 -10.56 12.76 0.89
C ALA A 489 -9.60 13.34 -0.13
N ARG A 490 -10.14 14.00 -1.17
CA ARG A 490 -9.36 14.70 -2.18
C ARG A 490 -9.91 16.10 -2.45
N VAL A 491 -9.02 16.99 -2.85
CA VAL A 491 -9.34 18.32 -3.37
C VAL A 491 -8.58 18.52 -4.67
N LEU A 492 -9.27 19.02 -5.68
CA LEU A 492 -8.70 19.47 -6.95
C LEU A 492 -9.09 20.93 -7.16
N ALA A 493 -8.12 21.79 -7.35
CA ALA A 493 -8.32 23.16 -7.78
C ALA A 493 -7.41 23.46 -8.97
N GLY A 494 -7.94 24.07 -10.02
CA GLY A 494 -7.18 24.43 -11.21
C GLY A 494 -7.67 25.76 -11.78
N TRP A 495 -6.75 26.54 -12.32
CA TRP A 495 -7.09 27.79 -13.00
C TRP A 495 -6.07 28.14 -14.09
N ALA A 496 -6.56 28.75 -15.16
CA ALA A 496 -5.79 29.31 -16.25
C ALA A 496 -5.88 30.84 -16.22
N GLN A 497 -4.74 31.51 -16.35
CA GLN A 497 -4.63 32.98 -16.35
C GLN A 497 -3.90 33.45 -17.59
N GLY A 498 -4.19 34.67 -18.06
CA GLY A 498 -3.49 35.30 -19.20
C GLY A 498 -4.20 35.14 -20.53
N ALA A 499 -5.17 34.22 -20.64
CA ALA A 499 -5.99 34.06 -21.83
C ALA A 499 -7.44 33.74 -21.42
N GLY A 500 -8.40 34.25 -22.18
CA GLY A 500 -9.81 33.91 -22.01
C GLY A 500 -10.13 32.50 -22.57
N GLU A 501 -11.30 31.99 -22.24
CA GLU A 501 -11.73 30.64 -22.62
C GLU A 501 -11.65 30.36 -24.13
N TYR A 502 -11.93 31.34 -24.98
CA TYR A 502 -11.86 31.22 -26.44
C TYR A 502 -10.43 31.31 -27.01
N SER A 503 -9.50 31.90 -26.23
CA SER A 503 -8.08 32.03 -26.63
C SER A 503 -7.23 30.84 -26.12
N LEU A 504 -7.77 30.07 -25.16
CA LEU A 504 -7.14 28.83 -24.70
C LEU A 504 -7.46 27.71 -25.67
N PRO A 505 -6.47 26.91 -26.11
CA PRO A 505 -6.73 25.66 -26.82
C PRO A 505 -7.74 24.79 -26.03
N PRO A 506 -8.69 24.11 -26.70
CA PRO A 506 -9.72 23.33 -26.02
C PRO A 506 -9.18 22.28 -25.05
N ASP A 507 -8.09 21.61 -25.38
CA ASP A 507 -7.40 20.62 -24.54
C ASP A 507 -6.69 21.23 -23.32
N GLN A 508 -6.45 22.55 -23.31
CA GLN A 508 -5.83 23.30 -22.20
C GLN A 508 -6.88 23.90 -21.25
N ARG A 509 -8.16 23.71 -21.52
CA ARG A 509 -9.27 24.15 -20.64
C ARG A 509 -9.57 23.11 -19.57
N PHE A 510 -10.26 23.53 -18.54
CA PHE A 510 -10.74 22.62 -17.50
C PHE A 510 -12.15 22.10 -17.84
N TYR A 511 -12.34 20.81 -17.53
CA TYR A 511 -13.60 20.08 -17.67
C TYR A 511 -13.85 19.27 -16.42
N GLY A 512 -15.12 19.14 -16.01
CA GLY A 512 -15.54 18.28 -14.91
C GLY A 512 -16.36 17.10 -15.39
N GLY A 513 -16.56 16.12 -14.53
CA GLY A 513 -17.21 14.83 -14.83
C GLY A 513 -16.19 13.70 -15.05
N GLY A 514 -16.66 12.46 -14.95
CA GLY A 514 -15.83 11.27 -15.04
C GLY A 514 -15.11 10.88 -13.75
N ALA A 515 -14.41 9.75 -13.77
CA ALA A 515 -13.76 9.14 -12.62
C ALA A 515 -12.71 10.04 -11.92
N GLY A 516 -12.09 10.94 -12.68
CA GLY A 516 -11.02 11.80 -12.19
C GLY A 516 -11.48 13.04 -11.41
N THR A 517 -12.75 13.46 -11.57
CA THR A 517 -13.27 14.69 -10.97
C THR A 517 -14.56 14.45 -10.21
N ILE A 518 -15.71 14.32 -10.90
CA ILE A 518 -17.04 14.18 -10.29
C ILE A 518 -17.68 12.92 -10.87
N ARG A 519 -17.57 11.80 -10.19
CA ARG A 519 -18.21 10.52 -10.59
C ARG A 519 -19.73 10.67 -10.64
N GLY A 520 -20.38 9.95 -11.56
CA GLY A 520 -21.82 10.04 -11.80
C GLY A 520 -22.19 11.03 -12.90
N TYR A 521 -21.25 11.85 -13.37
CA TYR A 521 -21.38 12.67 -14.57
C TYR A 521 -20.41 12.14 -15.62
N SER A 522 -20.87 12.09 -16.88
CA SER A 522 -20.02 11.67 -18.00
C SER A 522 -18.78 12.55 -18.12
N TYR A 523 -17.69 11.99 -18.63
CA TYR A 523 -16.41 12.68 -18.78
C TYR A 523 -16.58 14.01 -19.54
N GLN A 524 -15.99 15.08 -19.01
CA GLN A 524 -16.04 16.45 -19.55
C GLN A 524 -17.45 17.09 -19.61
N SER A 525 -18.50 16.48 -19.07
CA SER A 525 -19.88 17.00 -19.20
C SER A 525 -20.19 18.16 -18.24
N VAL A 526 -19.43 18.34 -17.17
CA VAL A 526 -19.65 19.40 -16.16
C VAL A 526 -18.84 20.64 -16.51
N GLY A 527 -19.52 21.76 -16.72
CA GLY A 527 -18.93 23.07 -17.01
C GLY A 527 -19.70 23.86 -18.05
N PRO A 528 -19.11 24.94 -18.57
CA PRO A 528 -19.66 25.71 -19.69
C PRO A 528 -19.88 24.84 -20.92
N GLN A 529 -20.97 25.10 -21.64
CA GLN A 529 -21.36 24.38 -22.83
C GLN A 529 -21.67 25.37 -23.97
N PHE A 530 -21.44 24.95 -25.18
CA PHE A 530 -21.99 25.63 -26.35
C PHE A 530 -23.51 25.47 -26.34
N GLY A 531 -24.20 26.46 -26.82
CA GLY A 531 -25.67 26.46 -26.84
C GLY A 531 -26.29 25.43 -27.81
N PRO A 532 -27.63 25.34 -27.84
CA PRO A 532 -28.34 24.47 -28.78
C PRO A 532 -27.93 24.73 -30.23
N PRO A 533 -27.98 23.71 -31.13
CA PRO A 533 -28.58 22.40 -30.89
C PRO A 533 -27.62 21.37 -30.23
N ASN A 534 -26.32 21.62 -30.23
CA ASN A 534 -25.33 20.56 -29.93
C ASN A 534 -25.07 20.37 -28.45
N ASN A 535 -25.15 21.43 -27.62
CA ASN A 535 -24.86 21.41 -26.19
C ASN A 535 -23.51 20.70 -25.85
N THR A 536 -22.50 20.85 -26.73
CA THR A 536 -21.21 20.22 -26.55
C THR A 536 -20.41 20.92 -25.45
N PRO A 537 -19.55 20.21 -24.70
CA PRO A 537 -18.74 20.83 -23.64
C PRO A 537 -17.76 21.85 -24.22
N GLN A 538 -17.81 23.08 -23.70
CA GLN A 538 -16.90 24.17 -24.08
C GLN A 538 -15.62 24.17 -23.24
N GLY A 539 -15.73 23.72 -21.98
CA GLY A 539 -14.68 23.86 -20.97
C GLY A 539 -14.63 25.24 -20.34
N GLY A 540 -13.85 25.38 -19.28
CA GLY A 540 -13.70 26.62 -18.55
C GLY A 540 -12.24 26.93 -18.18
N THR A 541 -12.01 28.12 -17.62
CA THR A 541 -10.69 28.55 -17.16
C THR A 541 -10.40 28.18 -15.72
N ALA A 542 -11.38 27.67 -14.98
CA ALA A 542 -11.21 27.25 -13.59
C ALA A 542 -12.02 25.99 -13.27
N ILE A 543 -11.47 25.14 -12.41
CA ILE A 543 -12.12 23.96 -11.85
C ILE A 543 -11.90 23.91 -10.34
N SER A 544 -12.91 23.50 -9.60
CA SER A 544 -12.77 23.03 -8.23
C SER A 544 -13.60 21.77 -8.02
N ALA A 545 -13.00 20.76 -7.39
CA ALA A 545 -13.70 19.54 -7.03
C ALA A 545 -13.19 19.01 -5.69
N VAL A 546 -14.10 18.40 -4.94
CA VAL A 546 -13.84 17.72 -3.66
C VAL A 546 -14.46 16.34 -3.74
N GLY A 547 -13.76 15.33 -3.26
CA GLY A 547 -14.28 13.97 -3.14
C GLY A 547 -13.99 13.41 -1.77
N VAL A 548 -14.94 12.66 -1.22
CA VAL A 548 -14.79 11.91 0.02
C VAL A 548 -15.18 10.46 -0.24
N GLU A 549 -14.38 9.52 0.24
CA GLU A 549 -14.61 8.09 0.07
C GLU A 549 -14.34 7.34 1.37
N PHE A 550 -15.32 6.62 1.86
CA PHE A 550 -15.17 5.66 2.95
C PHE A 550 -14.95 4.27 2.37
N ARG A 551 -13.84 3.63 2.75
CA ARG A 551 -13.42 2.29 2.31
C ARG A 551 -13.52 1.32 3.48
N GLN A 552 -14.17 0.18 3.28
CA GLN A 552 -14.35 -0.86 4.28
C GLN A 552 -13.91 -2.22 3.74
N ARG A 553 -12.97 -2.88 4.42
CA ARG A 553 -12.66 -4.30 4.17
C ARG A 553 -13.68 -5.18 4.87
N LEU A 554 -14.34 -6.06 4.11
CA LEU A 554 -15.44 -6.90 4.59
C LEU A 554 -14.95 -8.24 5.13
N GLY A 555 -14.00 -8.86 4.47
CA GLY A 555 -13.41 -10.16 4.82
C GLY A 555 -12.81 -10.84 3.61
N GLY A 556 -11.82 -11.71 3.82
CA GLY A 556 -11.02 -12.26 2.73
C GLY A 556 -10.42 -11.14 1.87
N ASN A 557 -10.62 -11.21 0.56
CA ASN A 557 -10.10 -10.22 -0.39
C ASN A 557 -11.16 -9.18 -0.81
N TRP A 558 -12.32 -9.12 -0.15
CA TRP A 558 -13.40 -8.22 -0.54
C TRP A 558 -13.45 -6.94 0.30
N GLY A 559 -13.85 -5.86 -0.34
CA GLY A 559 -14.15 -4.59 0.29
C GLY A 559 -15.27 -3.85 -0.40
N ALA A 560 -15.78 -2.83 0.27
CA ALA A 560 -16.79 -1.92 -0.24
C ALA A 560 -16.30 -0.48 -0.08
N ALA A 561 -16.83 0.42 -0.90
CA ALA A 561 -16.61 1.85 -0.79
C ALA A 561 -17.93 2.61 -0.93
N LEU A 562 -18.07 3.70 -0.19
CA LEU A 562 -19.12 4.71 -0.36
C LEU A 562 -18.44 6.03 -0.64
N PHE A 563 -18.95 6.81 -1.59
CA PHE A 563 -18.31 8.05 -1.96
C PHE A 563 -19.29 9.15 -2.36
N ALA A 564 -18.83 10.38 -2.24
CA ALA A 564 -19.46 11.57 -2.76
C ALA A 564 -18.42 12.49 -3.37
N ASP A 565 -18.63 12.93 -4.59
CA ASP A 565 -17.81 13.90 -5.31
C ASP A 565 -18.65 15.14 -5.63
N SER A 566 -18.09 16.32 -5.37
CA SER A 566 -18.75 17.59 -5.68
C SER A 566 -17.77 18.52 -6.39
N GLY A 567 -18.25 19.32 -7.34
CA GLY A 567 -17.37 20.26 -8.02
C GLY A 567 -18.09 21.13 -9.04
N GLN A 568 -17.32 22.00 -9.63
CA GLN A 568 -17.74 22.96 -10.65
C GLN A 568 -16.61 23.28 -11.62
N VAL A 569 -16.97 23.72 -12.80
CA VAL A 569 -16.10 24.33 -13.80
C VAL A 569 -16.70 25.66 -14.21
N SER A 570 -15.89 26.70 -14.32
CA SER A 570 -16.33 28.06 -14.64
C SER A 570 -15.39 28.76 -15.63
N SER A 571 -15.87 29.80 -16.27
CA SER A 571 -15.10 30.70 -17.14
C SER A 571 -14.37 31.81 -16.37
N SER A 572 -14.43 31.83 -15.03
CA SER A 572 -13.76 32.82 -14.17
C SER A 572 -13.28 32.20 -12.87
N LEU A 573 -12.26 32.79 -12.25
CA LEU A 573 -11.60 32.37 -10.99
C LEU A 573 -12.50 32.37 -9.73
N ARG A 574 -13.81 32.33 -9.84
CA ARG A 574 -14.70 32.28 -8.68
C ARG A 574 -14.93 30.82 -8.28
N LEU A 575 -14.20 30.34 -7.30
CA LEU A 575 -14.20 28.95 -6.86
C LEU A 575 -15.54 28.39 -6.35
N LEU A 576 -16.56 29.23 -6.07
CA LEU A 576 -17.84 28.80 -5.49
C LEU A 576 -19.06 29.57 -6.06
N SER A 577 -19.00 30.11 -7.27
CA SER A 577 -20.04 31.04 -7.78
C SER A 577 -20.96 30.43 -8.85
N SER A 578 -20.65 29.26 -9.37
CA SER A 578 -21.45 28.58 -10.38
C SER A 578 -22.24 27.42 -9.78
N SER A 579 -23.06 26.77 -10.58
CA SER A 579 -23.81 25.60 -10.15
C SER A 579 -22.86 24.48 -9.74
N ILE A 580 -22.93 24.05 -8.49
CA ILE A 580 -22.19 22.87 -7.99
C ILE A 580 -22.93 21.62 -8.47
N TYR A 581 -22.15 20.65 -8.94
CA TYR A 581 -22.61 19.34 -9.35
C TYR A 581 -22.07 18.30 -8.36
N THR A 582 -22.94 17.43 -7.90
CA THR A 582 -22.59 16.40 -6.90
C THR A 582 -23.00 15.02 -7.44
N GLY A 583 -22.08 14.06 -7.38
CA GLY A 583 -22.36 12.67 -7.63
C GLY A 583 -22.10 11.85 -6.39
N VAL A 584 -22.95 10.86 -6.15
CA VAL A 584 -22.82 9.91 -5.04
C VAL A 584 -22.79 8.49 -5.56
N GLY A 585 -22.12 7.61 -4.85
CA GLY A 585 -22.01 6.25 -5.34
C GLY A 585 -21.48 5.26 -4.34
N THR A 586 -21.45 4.03 -4.79
CA THR A 586 -20.91 2.88 -4.06
C THR A 586 -19.98 2.09 -4.95
N GLY A 587 -19.07 1.35 -4.35
CA GLY A 587 -18.12 0.52 -5.07
C GLY A 587 -17.80 -0.77 -4.36
N VAL A 588 -17.41 -1.76 -5.16
CA VAL A 588 -16.85 -3.03 -4.69
C VAL A 588 -15.36 -3.06 -5.00
N ARG A 589 -14.59 -3.64 -4.10
CA ARG A 589 -13.15 -3.83 -4.21
C ARG A 589 -12.82 -5.30 -4.07
N TYR A 590 -11.95 -5.79 -4.95
CA TYR A 590 -11.35 -7.11 -4.80
C TYR A 590 -9.84 -6.96 -4.73
N TYR A 591 -9.28 -7.18 -3.55
CA TYR A 591 -7.85 -6.98 -3.28
C TYR A 591 -7.00 -8.11 -3.87
N THR A 592 -6.06 -7.76 -4.72
CA THR A 592 -5.12 -8.67 -5.36
C THR A 592 -3.67 -8.28 -5.03
N PRO A 593 -2.69 -9.17 -5.24
CA PRO A 593 -1.28 -8.82 -5.04
C PRO A 593 -0.76 -7.67 -5.93
N ILE A 594 -1.48 -7.31 -6.99
CA ILE A 594 -1.14 -6.22 -7.92
C ILE A 594 -2.00 -4.97 -7.70
N GLY A 595 -2.71 -4.90 -6.57
CA GLY A 595 -3.62 -3.81 -6.22
C GLY A 595 -5.10 -4.21 -6.29
N PRO A 596 -6.02 -3.39 -5.74
CA PRO A 596 -7.43 -3.67 -5.77
C PRO A 596 -8.02 -3.52 -7.17
N ILE A 597 -8.81 -4.49 -7.59
CA ILE A 597 -9.73 -4.33 -8.72
C ILE A 597 -10.96 -3.63 -8.17
N ARG A 598 -11.31 -2.49 -8.75
CA ARG A 598 -12.48 -1.70 -8.34
C ARG A 598 -13.59 -1.75 -9.37
N PHE A 599 -14.79 -1.74 -8.86
CA PHE A 599 -16.01 -1.49 -9.59
C PHE A 599 -16.81 -0.42 -8.86
N ASP A 600 -17.00 0.75 -9.47
CA ASP A 600 -17.74 1.88 -8.89
C ASP A 600 -19.00 2.13 -9.70
N PHE A 601 -20.11 2.37 -9.00
CA PHE A 601 -21.38 2.82 -9.56
C PHE A 601 -21.73 4.17 -8.94
N ALA A 602 -22.06 5.15 -9.76
CA ALA A 602 -22.33 6.50 -9.32
C ALA A 602 -23.56 7.11 -10.04
N VAL A 603 -24.29 7.93 -9.32
CA VAL A 603 -25.45 8.67 -9.83
C VAL A 603 -25.27 10.17 -9.57
N PRO A 604 -25.70 11.03 -10.52
CA PRO A 604 -25.72 12.47 -10.32
C PRO A 604 -26.90 12.86 -9.44
N THR A 605 -26.70 13.80 -8.50
CA THR A 605 -27.80 14.34 -7.68
C THR A 605 -28.62 15.37 -8.44
N LYS A 606 -28.04 15.97 -9.49
CA LYS A 606 -28.68 16.95 -10.36
C LYS A 606 -28.37 16.60 -11.82
N ARG A 607 -29.38 16.59 -12.66
CA ARG A 607 -29.18 16.36 -14.10
C ARG A 607 -28.42 17.51 -14.74
N ASN A 608 -27.55 17.18 -15.68
CA ASN A 608 -26.88 18.13 -16.57
C ASN A 608 -27.50 18.03 -17.97
N SER A 609 -27.59 19.15 -18.69
CA SER A 609 -28.15 19.20 -20.04
C SER A 609 -27.34 18.45 -21.11
N SER A 610 -26.04 18.23 -20.85
CA SER A 610 -25.15 17.47 -21.74
C SER A 610 -24.97 16.00 -21.35
N SER A 611 -25.53 15.56 -20.21
CA SER A 611 -25.48 14.15 -19.82
C SER A 611 -26.83 13.50 -20.09
N THR A 612 -26.86 12.54 -21.00
CA THR A 612 -28.05 11.72 -21.28
C THR A 612 -28.21 10.60 -20.24
N ASP A 613 -27.16 10.24 -19.52
CA ASP A 613 -27.14 9.11 -18.63
C ASP A 613 -27.51 9.50 -17.20
N ASN A 614 -28.29 8.63 -16.56
CA ASN A 614 -28.73 8.79 -15.18
C ASN A 614 -27.75 8.15 -14.17
N TYR A 615 -26.73 7.48 -14.65
CA TYR A 615 -25.71 6.80 -13.85
C TYR A 615 -24.45 6.56 -14.67
N GLU A 616 -23.36 6.38 -13.97
CA GLU A 616 -22.06 6.01 -14.55
C GLU A 616 -21.45 4.86 -13.76
N PHE A 617 -20.70 3.99 -14.43
CA PHE A 617 -19.90 2.98 -13.76
C PHE A 617 -18.48 2.92 -14.30
N TYR A 618 -17.57 2.52 -13.43
CA TYR A 618 -16.13 2.55 -13.66
C TYR A 618 -15.51 1.25 -13.18
N ILE A 619 -14.66 0.64 -14.01
CA ILE A 619 -13.89 -0.56 -13.67
C ILE A 619 -12.41 -0.25 -13.88
N GLY A 620 -11.56 -0.61 -12.94
CA GLY A 620 -10.13 -0.39 -13.06
C GLY A 620 -9.33 -1.08 -11.97
N ILE A 621 -8.00 -0.96 -12.05
CA ILE A 621 -7.07 -1.46 -11.04
C ILE A 621 -6.52 -0.27 -10.26
N GLY A 622 -6.39 -0.41 -8.94
CA GLY A 622 -6.00 0.65 -8.02
C GLY A 622 -7.18 1.43 -7.46
N GLN A 623 -6.91 2.43 -6.60
CA GLN A 623 -7.94 3.30 -6.02
C GLN A 623 -8.27 4.48 -6.94
N ALA A 624 -9.34 5.19 -6.63
CA ALA A 624 -9.77 6.34 -7.43
C ALA A 624 -8.82 7.54 -7.26
N PHE A 625 -8.17 7.67 -6.10
CA PHE A 625 -7.17 8.67 -5.76
C PHE A 625 -6.32 8.19 -4.57
#